data_5301496cb5563595a6e24355b15f3618
#
_entry.id   5301496cb5563595a6e24355b15f3618
#
_cell.length_a   1.000
_cell.length_b   1.000
_cell.length_c   1.000
_cell.angle_alpha   90.00
_cell.angle_beta   90.00
_cell.angle_gamma   90.00
#
_symmetry.space_group_name_H-M   'P 1'
#
loop_
_entity.id
_entity.type
_entity.pdbx_description
1 polymer ?
#
loop_
_entity_poly.entity_id
_entity_poly.type
_entity_poly.pdbx_seq_one_letter_code
_entity_poly.pdbx_strand_id
1 'polypeptide(L)'
;MSSILINSDSCKCPVTTNQSKKEDKLMTKIGRRNDNTKKLAILVPFRDRFEELLSFVSHMKKFLDKQNIDYHIFVLNQIDRYRFNRASLINVGFIYTKKNFDYIAMHDVDLLPINDNLSY
;
A
#
# COMPACT_ATOMS: atom_id res chain seq x y z
N MET A 1 1.68 -4.69 -6.12
CA MET A 1 2.33 -3.96 -5.00
C MET A 1 2.95 -2.69 -5.53
N SER A 2 2.70 -1.58 -4.90
CA SER A 2 3.32 -0.28 -5.22
C SER A 2 4.10 0.23 -4.02
N SER A 3 5.28 0.82 -4.25
CA SER A 3 6.07 1.48 -3.22
C SER A 3 5.94 2.98 -3.35
N ILE A 4 5.69 3.67 -2.25
CA ILE A 4 5.66 5.12 -2.16
C ILE A 4 6.85 5.55 -1.31
N LEU A 5 7.76 6.30 -1.91
CA LEU A 5 8.91 6.87 -1.21
C LEU A 5 8.50 8.20 -0.60
N ILE A 6 8.71 8.35 0.70
CA ILE A 6 8.33 9.55 1.44
C ILE A 6 9.55 10.08 2.18
N ASN A 7 9.78 11.37 1.99
CA ASN A 7 10.75 12.12 2.76
C ASN A 7 10.01 13.11 3.67
N SER A 8 10.29 13.09 4.96
CA SER A 8 9.63 13.96 5.95
C SER A 8 10.00 15.45 5.84
N ASP A 9 11.04 15.80 5.08
CA ASP A 9 11.40 17.21 4.81
C ASP A 9 10.40 17.94 3.91
N SER A 10 9.46 17.22 3.32
CA SER A 10 8.50 17.71 2.33
C SER A 10 7.11 17.87 2.93
N CYS A 11 6.96 18.65 3.99
CA CYS A 11 5.64 19.13 4.45
C CYS A 11 5.02 20.20 3.53
N LYS A 12 5.42 20.28 2.27
CA LYS A 12 4.74 21.06 1.24
C LYS A 12 3.80 20.13 0.50
N CYS A 13 2.52 20.47 0.53
CA CYS A 13 1.52 19.82 -0.33
C CYS A 13 2.08 19.66 -1.74
N PRO A 14 1.94 18.48 -2.36
CA PRO A 14 2.41 18.28 -3.72
C PRO A 14 1.65 19.23 -4.63
N VAL A 15 2.33 20.25 -5.12
CA VAL A 15 1.87 21.04 -6.24
C VAL A 15 1.88 20.08 -7.44
N THR A 16 0.73 19.86 -8.03
CA THR A 16 0.56 19.14 -9.27
C THR A 16 1.39 19.81 -10.36
N THR A 17 2.60 19.35 -10.57
CA THR A 17 3.32 19.63 -11.80
C THR A 17 3.07 18.47 -12.75
N ASN A 18 2.40 18.81 -13.86
CA ASN A 18 2.26 17.96 -15.03
C ASN A 18 3.66 17.55 -15.54
N GLN A 19 4.09 16.36 -15.18
CA GLN A 19 5.24 15.73 -15.85
C GLN A 19 4.88 14.32 -16.27
N SER A 20 4.64 14.27 -17.57
CA SER A 20 4.94 13.22 -18.56
C SER A 20 4.54 11.77 -18.24
N LYS A 21 3.55 11.38 -18.92
CA LYS A 21 3.09 10.14 -19.57
C LYS A 21 4.15 9.07 -19.93
N LYS A 22 5.15 8.76 -19.13
CA LYS A 22 6.15 7.74 -19.48
C LYS A 22 6.49 6.70 -18.40
N GLU A 23 5.92 6.77 -17.20
CA GLU A 23 6.18 5.78 -16.13
C GLU A 23 5.05 4.78 -15.87
N ASP A 24 3.97 4.82 -16.65
CA ASP A 24 2.80 3.94 -16.46
C ASP A 24 3.00 2.48 -16.93
N LYS A 25 4.20 2.10 -17.33
CA LYS A 25 4.42 0.78 -17.96
C LYS A 25 4.97 -0.31 -17.04
N LEU A 26 5.19 -0.04 -15.75
CA LEU A 26 5.71 -1.04 -14.81
C LEU A 26 4.75 -1.36 -13.64
N MET A 27 3.47 -1.05 -13.78
CA MET A 27 2.43 -1.56 -12.87
C MET A 27 2.01 -2.96 -13.32
N THR A 28 2.67 -3.97 -12.80
CA THR A 28 2.17 -5.34 -12.90
C THR A 28 0.89 -5.41 -12.08
N LYS A 29 -0.26 -5.35 -12.78
CA LYS A 29 -1.58 -5.56 -12.17
C LYS A 29 -1.68 -7.00 -11.70
N ILE A 30 -1.42 -7.23 -10.42
CA ILE A 30 -1.75 -8.49 -9.76
C ILE A 30 -3.08 -8.27 -9.03
N GLY A 31 -4.18 -8.57 -9.70
CA GLY A 31 -5.52 -8.52 -9.12
C GLY A 31 -6.56 -8.90 -10.17
N ARG A 32 -7.49 -9.78 -9.83
CA ARG A 32 -8.66 -10.09 -10.65
C ARG A 32 -9.64 -8.92 -10.59
N ARG A 33 -10.01 -8.35 -11.74
CA ARG A 33 -11.11 -7.38 -11.84
C ARG A 33 -12.43 -8.13 -11.91
N ASN A 34 -13.24 -7.96 -10.89
CA ASN A 34 -14.69 -8.07 -10.98
C ASN A 34 -15.26 -6.66 -10.93
N ASP A 35 -15.98 -6.23 -11.95
CA ASP A 35 -16.49 -4.86 -12.10
C ASP A 35 -17.51 -4.43 -11.00
N ASN A 36 -17.85 -5.30 -10.06
CA ASN A 36 -18.82 -5.06 -9.00
C ASN A 36 -18.26 -5.22 -7.59
N THR A 37 -16.96 -5.36 -7.42
CA THR A 37 -16.31 -5.51 -6.11
C THR A 37 -15.66 -4.20 -5.66
N LYS A 38 -15.85 -3.86 -4.39
CA LYS A 38 -15.16 -2.71 -3.76
C LYS A 38 -13.66 -2.95 -3.75
N LYS A 39 -12.89 -1.87 -3.98
CA LYS A 39 -11.43 -1.90 -4.07
C LYS A 39 -10.80 -1.56 -2.74
N LEU A 40 -9.98 -2.48 -2.24
CA LEU A 40 -9.23 -2.33 -1.00
C LEU A 40 -7.81 -1.82 -1.26
N ALA A 41 -7.40 -0.75 -0.58
CA ALA A 41 -5.99 -0.36 -0.48
C ALA A 41 -5.42 -0.78 0.87
N ILE A 42 -4.39 -1.62 0.86
CA ILE A 42 -3.66 -2.03 2.07
C ILE A 42 -2.43 -1.14 2.21
N LEU A 43 -2.39 -0.34 3.28
CA LEU A 43 -1.32 0.61 3.55
C LEU A 43 -0.34 0.00 4.55
N VAL A 44 0.91 -0.19 4.14
CA VAL A 44 1.96 -0.82 4.94
C VAL A 44 3.11 0.18 5.16
N PRO A 45 3.17 0.86 6.31
CA PRO A 45 4.34 1.67 6.66
C PRO A 45 5.59 0.82 6.76
N PHE A 46 6.67 1.27 6.13
CA PHE A 46 7.86 0.46 5.94
C PHE A 46 9.15 1.27 6.08
N ARG A 47 10.18 0.66 6.68
CA ARG A 47 11.59 1.05 6.58
C ARG A 47 12.48 -0.13 6.98
N ASP A 48 13.40 -0.51 6.08
CA ASP A 48 14.52 -1.45 6.32
C ASP A 48 14.14 -2.84 6.89
N ARG A 49 12.96 -3.36 6.52
CA ARG A 49 12.45 -4.68 6.95
C ARG A 49 12.07 -5.55 5.76
N PHE A 50 13.01 -5.81 4.87
CA PHE A 50 12.73 -6.50 3.60
C PHE A 50 12.32 -7.96 3.77
N GLU A 51 12.89 -8.67 4.72
CA GLU A 51 12.56 -10.08 4.96
C GLU A 51 11.12 -10.22 5.45
N GLU A 52 10.73 -9.37 6.40
CA GLU A 52 9.36 -9.32 6.91
C GLU A 52 8.38 -8.91 5.80
N LEU A 53 8.76 -7.95 4.94
CA LEU A 53 7.94 -7.52 3.82
C LEU A 53 7.69 -8.65 2.81
N LEU A 54 8.70 -9.43 2.46
CA LEU A 54 8.57 -10.57 1.55
C LEU A 54 7.63 -11.64 2.12
N SER A 55 7.78 -11.94 3.41
CA SER A 55 6.91 -12.87 4.13
C SER A 55 5.47 -12.35 4.18
N PHE A 56 5.31 -11.05 4.51
CA PHE A 56 4.02 -10.38 4.58
C PHE A 56 3.28 -10.43 3.22
N VAL A 57 3.91 -9.99 2.14
CA VAL A 57 3.30 -9.94 0.81
C VAL A 57 2.87 -11.33 0.34
N SER A 58 3.74 -12.33 0.55
CA SER A 58 3.46 -13.71 0.17
C SER A 58 2.26 -14.30 0.93
N HIS A 59 2.17 -14.00 2.23
CA HIS A 59 1.08 -14.44 3.09
C HIS A 59 -0.23 -13.72 2.75
N MET A 60 -0.20 -12.39 2.68
CA MET A 60 -1.38 -11.57 2.39
C MET A 60 -1.98 -11.87 1.03
N LYS A 61 -1.13 -12.12 0.02
CA LYS A 61 -1.63 -12.52 -1.28
C LYS A 61 -2.44 -13.81 -1.20
N LYS A 62 -1.91 -14.85 -0.57
CA LYS A 62 -2.62 -16.14 -0.41
C LYS A 62 -3.91 -15.99 0.38
N PHE A 63 -3.88 -15.14 1.41
CA PHE A 63 -5.01 -14.89 2.28
C PHE A 63 -6.16 -14.14 1.58
N LEU A 64 -5.84 -13.06 0.85
CA LEU A 64 -6.83 -12.22 0.18
C LEU A 64 -7.37 -12.84 -1.12
N ASP A 65 -6.54 -13.60 -1.84
CA ASP A 65 -6.98 -14.33 -3.04
C ASP A 65 -8.12 -15.33 -2.73
N LYS A 66 -8.14 -15.90 -1.52
CA LYS A 66 -9.23 -16.76 -1.04
C LYS A 66 -10.55 -16.01 -0.82
N GLN A 67 -10.48 -14.71 -0.49
CA GLN A 67 -11.65 -13.88 -0.18
C GLN A 67 -12.28 -13.23 -1.41
N ASN A 68 -11.69 -13.38 -2.58
CA ASN A 68 -12.17 -12.79 -3.85
C ASN A 68 -12.36 -11.26 -3.80
N ILE A 69 -11.47 -10.56 -3.09
CA ILE A 69 -11.45 -9.10 -2.94
C ILE A 69 -10.53 -8.50 -4.01
N ASP A 70 -10.95 -7.37 -4.62
CA ASP A 70 -10.05 -6.55 -5.45
C ASP A 70 -9.19 -5.68 -4.53
N TYR A 71 -7.90 -5.99 -4.43
CA TYR A 71 -7.00 -5.32 -3.50
C TYR A 71 -5.69 -4.87 -4.14
N HIS A 72 -5.05 -3.89 -3.49
CA HIS A 72 -3.70 -3.47 -3.82
C HIS A 72 -2.91 -3.15 -2.55
N ILE A 73 -1.67 -3.65 -2.47
CA ILE A 73 -0.77 -3.42 -1.34
C ILE A 73 0.16 -2.25 -1.67
N PHE A 74 0.11 -1.21 -0.84
CA PHE A 74 0.97 -0.02 -0.92
C PHE A 74 2.01 -0.06 0.18
N VAL A 75 3.27 -0.22 -0.20
CA VAL A 75 4.41 -0.14 0.71
C VAL A 75 4.84 1.32 0.81
N LEU A 76 4.65 1.90 1.98
CA LEU A 76 4.93 3.30 2.28
C LEU A 76 6.31 3.40 2.90
N ASN A 77 7.33 3.57 2.06
CA ASN A 77 8.72 3.54 2.49
C ASN A 77 9.22 4.93 2.93
N GLN A 78 9.63 5.05 4.21
CA GLN A 78 10.29 6.23 4.72
C GLN A 78 11.79 6.16 4.40
N ILE A 79 12.27 7.08 3.55
CA ILE A 79 13.66 7.08 3.04
C ILE A 79 14.58 8.04 3.80
N ASP A 80 14.02 8.93 4.62
CA ASP A 80 14.81 9.87 5.42
C ASP A 80 15.42 9.22 6.68
N ARG A 81 16.29 9.97 7.38
CA ARG A 81 16.98 9.52 8.60
C ARG A 81 16.26 9.89 9.89
N TYR A 82 15.13 10.57 9.80
CA TYR A 82 14.37 10.96 10.99
C TYR A 82 13.69 9.76 11.64
N ARG A 83 13.14 10.00 12.83
CA ARG A 83 12.38 8.99 13.54
C ARG A 83 11.26 8.43 12.65
N PHE A 84 11.05 7.12 12.67
CA PHE A 84 9.98 6.47 11.92
C PHE A 84 8.62 7.07 12.27
N ASN A 85 7.94 7.61 11.27
CA ASN A 85 6.67 8.31 11.44
C ASN A 85 5.53 7.57 10.72
N ARG A 86 5.03 6.54 11.40
CA ARG A 86 3.94 5.71 10.91
C ARG A 86 2.68 6.53 10.54
N ALA A 87 2.33 7.52 11.36
CA ALA A 87 1.13 8.33 11.12
C ALA A 87 1.23 9.14 9.82
N SER A 88 2.36 9.80 9.56
CA SER A 88 2.58 10.54 8.32
C SER A 88 2.55 9.62 7.11
N LEU A 89 3.15 8.44 7.20
CA LEU A 89 3.13 7.44 6.12
C LEU A 89 1.70 7.04 5.77
N ILE A 90 0.88 6.70 6.77
CA ILE A 90 -0.53 6.34 6.58
C ILE A 90 -1.32 7.49 5.94
N ASN A 91 -1.12 8.74 6.43
CA ASN A 91 -1.82 9.89 5.88
C ASN A 91 -1.47 10.12 4.40
N VAL A 92 -0.21 10.00 4.02
CA VAL A 92 0.21 10.11 2.62
C VAL A 92 -0.37 8.96 1.78
N GLY A 93 -0.33 7.74 2.29
CA GLY A 93 -0.94 6.58 1.64
C GLY A 93 -2.44 6.79 1.40
N PHE A 94 -3.16 7.30 2.40
CA PHE A 94 -4.58 7.65 2.27
C PHE A 94 -4.82 8.72 1.20
N ILE A 95 -4.07 9.83 1.21
CA ILE A 95 -4.21 10.90 0.21
C ILE A 95 -3.99 10.35 -1.19
N TYR A 96 -3.02 9.46 -1.36
CA TYR A 96 -2.70 8.85 -2.65
C TYR A 96 -3.79 7.91 -3.15
N THR A 97 -4.41 7.12 -2.25
CA THR A 97 -5.35 6.06 -2.62
C THR A 97 -6.81 6.49 -2.66
N LYS A 98 -7.21 7.52 -1.90
CA LYS A 98 -8.61 7.94 -1.69
C LYS A 98 -9.46 8.16 -2.93
N LYS A 99 -8.86 8.42 -4.10
CA LYS A 99 -9.59 8.65 -5.36
C LYS A 99 -9.90 7.38 -6.14
N ASN A 100 -9.13 6.32 -5.92
CA ASN A 100 -9.13 5.12 -6.74
C ASN A 100 -9.53 3.84 -5.98
N PHE A 101 -9.69 3.96 -4.65
CA PHE A 101 -10.04 2.86 -3.77
C PHE A 101 -11.21 3.24 -2.89
N ASP A 102 -12.06 2.25 -2.57
CA ASP A 102 -13.29 2.47 -1.82
C ASP A 102 -13.05 2.48 -0.31
N TYR A 103 -12.05 1.73 0.15
CA TYR A 103 -11.66 1.64 1.56
C TYR A 103 -10.19 1.28 1.72
N ILE A 104 -9.66 1.51 2.91
CA ILE A 104 -8.28 1.23 3.26
C ILE A 104 -8.20 0.24 4.44
N ALA A 105 -7.15 -0.57 4.46
CA ALA A 105 -6.72 -1.32 5.62
C ALA A 105 -5.28 -0.90 5.98
N MET A 106 -5.03 -0.70 7.27
CA MET A 106 -3.70 -0.33 7.77
C MET A 106 -3.05 -1.56 8.38
N HIS A 107 -1.88 -1.93 7.88
CA HIS A 107 -1.14 -3.10 8.33
C HIS A 107 0.28 -2.75 8.75
N ASP A 108 0.75 -3.40 9.81
CA ASP A 108 2.16 -3.45 10.12
C ASP A 108 2.80 -4.64 9.39
N VAL A 109 4.04 -4.49 8.95
CA VAL A 109 4.73 -5.48 8.11
C VAL A 109 5.00 -6.82 8.82
N ASP A 110 4.98 -6.82 10.15
CA ASP A 110 5.23 -7.97 11.01
C ASP A 110 3.95 -8.63 11.57
N LEU A 111 2.77 -8.12 11.23
CA LEU A 111 1.49 -8.67 11.65
C LEU A 111 0.83 -9.44 10.51
N LEU A 112 0.67 -10.75 10.70
CA LEU A 112 0.03 -11.63 9.72
C LEU A 112 -1.31 -12.16 10.26
N PRO A 113 -2.40 -12.11 9.47
CA PRO A 113 -3.65 -12.76 9.84
C PRO A 113 -3.45 -14.27 9.86
N ILE A 114 -3.80 -14.91 10.98
CA ILE A 114 -3.66 -16.36 11.17
C ILE A 114 -5.00 -17.09 10.92
N ASN A 115 -6.10 -16.39 11.15
CA ASN A 115 -7.43 -16.98 11.02
C ASN A 115 -8.03 -16.70 9.64
N ASP A 116 -8.22 -17.74 8.85
CA ASP A 116 -8.80 -17.66 7.49
C ASP A 116 -10.27 -17.11 7.49
N ASN A 117 -10.94 -17.08 8.63
CA ASN A 117 -12.30 -16.54 8.75
C ASN A 117 -12.35 -15.02 8.97
N LEU A 118 -11.21 -14.34 9.12
CA LEU A 118 -11.17 -12.89 9.16
C LEU A 118 -11.45 -12.34 7.77
N SER A 119 -12.41 -11.44 7.66
CA SER A 119 -12.77 -10.76 6.41
C SER A 119 -12.26 -9.32 6.40
N TYR A 120 -11.89 -8.85 5.23
CA TYR A 120 -11.52 -7.47 4.95
C TYR A 120 -12.67 -6.71 4.31
#